data_cd5fdd9e19f343b675d3207d33872e63
#
_entry.id   cd5fdd9e19f343b675d3207d33872e63
#
_cell.length_a   1.000
_cell.length_b   1.000
_cell.length_c   1.000
_cell.angle_alpha   90.00
_cell.angle_beta   90.00
_cell.angle_gamma   90.00
#
_symmetry.space_group_name_H-M   'P 1'
#
loop_
_entity.id
_entity.type
_entity.pdbx_description
1 polymer ?
#
loop_
_entity_poly.entity_id
_entity_poly.type
_entity_poly.pdbx_seq_one_letter_code
_entity_poly.pdbx_strand_id
1 'polypeptide(L)'
;MGPQMKKILIVDDEKNIQVSLASVLEDEGYQVYFANDGQEGIEKFVNIKPDAIFLDIWLPGMDGLEVIKHILAVDPLQIIIMISGHGSVSAAVSALKAGAYDFMEKPLSLDKVIFVLKRGLEFRQVRDENLKLKTILGHEDELAGNDEKKKLLRESTATIEFESGDTEYLHKQRSVSMSNIIYGIGLHSGEKTGMVIKPLPANKGIRFENISKPGYIPARIEYLNNSGYATSIKKDDLEARTIEHFMAVLHAFQISNLAIKINKEVPIGDGSAINLCEFIKECGIVEQDEIIPDIEIGQTLLIGDESADGKFIKIEPCEVFTVRYTCIYPEPLGRQSYEFVMRSSEDFQREIAPARTYGFVDDFNKLSDMGLAEGGRMNNFILIDKDKIINTTLRFPEELARHKILDIIGDFYLLGRPIRGKVTAQKTGHFENAKMVNLIKETFLKKS
;
A
#
# COMPACT_ATOMS: atom_id res chain seq x y z
N MET A 1 -38.53 -10.27 14.50
CA MET A 1 -37.40 -11.04 15.06
C MET A 1 -36.25 -10.08 15.28
N GLY A 2 -35.74 -9.94 16.50
CA GLY A 2 -34.55 -9.11 16.78
C GLY A 2 -33.32 -9.66 16.02
N PRO A 3 -32.28 -8.85 15.80
CA PRO A 3 -31.07 -9.32 15.13
C PRO A 3 -30.48 -10.50 15.90
N GLN A 4 -30.26 -11.62 15.22
CA GLN A 4 -29.70 -12.83 15.82
C GLN A 4 -28.24 -12.50 16.21
N MET A 5 -27.86 -12.72 17.49
CA MET A 5 -26.50 -12.51 17.97
C MET A 5 -25.54 -13.39 17.17
N LYS A 6 -24.45 -12.78 16.67
CA LYS A 6 -23.42 -13.51 15.94
C LYS A 6 -22.60 -14.37 16.87
N LYS A 7 -22.26 -15.58 16.42
CA LYS A 7 -21.56 -16.61 17.21
C LYS A 7 -20.09 -16.63 16.85
N ILE A 8 -19.24 -16.58 17.86
CA ILE A 8 -17.78 -16.62 17.71
C ILE A 8 -17.26 -17.86 18.44
N LEU A 9 -16.44 -18.66 17.76
CA LEU A 9 -15.75 -19.79 18.37
C LEU A 9 -14.28 -19.42 18.61
N ILE A 10 -13.79 -19.64 19.83
CA ILE A 10 -12.39 -19.48 20.21
C ILE A 10 -11.81 -20.87 20.43
N VAL A 11 -10.75 -21.22 19.68
CA VAL A 11 -10.03 -22.48 19.79
C VAL A 11 -8.60 -22.16 20.25
N ASP A 12 -8.33 -22.33 21.54
CA ASP A 12 -7.05 -22.00 22.18
C ASP A 12 -6.96 -22.82 23.48
N ASP A 13 -5.84 -23.43 23.79
CA ASP A 13 -5.65 -24.21 25.02
C ASP A 13 -5.35 -23.34 26.25
N GLU A 14 -4.99 -22.07 26.03
CA GLU A 14 -4.71 -21.11 27.09
C GLU A 14 -6.01 -20.45 27.61
N LYS A 15 -6.50 -20.87 28.77
CA LYS A 15 -7.71 -20.30 29.39
C LYS A 15 -7.69 -18.79 29.57
N ASN A 16 -6.52 -18.21 29.84
CA ASN A 16 -6.39 -16.76 30.02
C ASN A 16 -6.68 -16.00 28.72
N ILE A 17 -6.28 -16.56 27.55
CA ILE A 17 -6.57 -16.00 26.24
C ILE A 17 -8.07 -16.12 25.95
N GLN A 18 -8.65 -17.30 26.17
CA GLN A 18 -10.10 -17.53 26.00
C GLN A 18 -10.91 -16.50 26.80
N VAL A 19 -10.62 -16.33 28.10
CA VAL A 19 -11.34 -15.41 28.99
C VAL A 19 -11.16 -13.96 28.55
N SER A 20 -9.94 -13.55 28.20
CA SER A 20 -9.67 -12.18 27.77
C SER A 20 -10.37 -11.82 26.47
N LEU A 21 -10.36 -12.72 25.49
CA LEU A 21 -11.08 -12.54 24.22
C LEU A 21 -12.60 -12.54 24.44
N ALA A 22 -13.12 -13.49 25.26
CA ALA A 22 -14.56 -13.59 25.51
C ALA A 22 -15.11 -12.31 26.13
N SER A 23 -14.44 -11.77 27.17
CA SER A 23 -14.90 -10.54 27.82
C SER A 23 -15.13 -9.41 26.84
N VAL A 24 -14.19 -9.19 25.92
CA VAL A 24 -14.28 -8.11 24.90
C VAL A 24 -15.33 -8.39 23.84
N LEU A 25 -15.43 -9.64 23.40
CA LEU A 25 -16.41 -10.03 22.39
C LEU A 25 -17.84 -10.01 22.90
N GLU A 26 -18.05 -10.42 24.17
CA GLU A 26 -19.35 -10.37 24.83
C GLU A 26 -19.79 -8.94 25.12
N ASP A 27 -18.88 -8.04 25.50
CA ASP A 27 -19.14 -6.59 25.66
C ASP A 27 -19.58 -5.94 24.32
N GLU A 28 -19.08 -6.45 23.19
CA GLU A 28 -19.51 -6.03 21.82
C GLU A 28 -20.78 -6.74 21.32
N GLY A 29 -21.40 -7.58 22.13
CA GLY A 29 -22.66 -8.23 21.84
C GLY A 29 -22.57 -9.53 21.02
N TYR A 30 -21.40 -10.17 20.99
CA TYR A 30 -21.22 -11.49 20.37
C TYR A 30 -21.52 -12.62 21.35
N GLN A 31 -21.96 -13.76 20.84
CA GLN A 31 -22.09 -14.99 21.62
C GLN A 31 -20.82 -15.82 21.43
N VAL A 32 -20.08 -16.09 22.53
CA VAL A 32 -18.77 -16.74 22.49
C VAL A 32 -18.85 -18.20 22.91
N TYR A 33 -18.11 -19.05 22.22
CA TYR A 33 -17.93 -20.47 22.47
C TYR A 33 -16.46 -20.81 22.51
N PHE A 34 -16.07 -21.85 23.27
CA PHE A 34 -14.68 -22.22 23.48
C PHE A 34 -14.42 -23.66 23.04
N ALA A 35 -13.21 -23.93 22.56
CA ALA A 35 -12.65 -25.25 22.40
C ALA A 35 -11.20 -25.22 22.88
N ASN A 36 -10.70 -26.33 23.47
CA ASN A 36 -9.37 -26.39 24.08
C ASN A 36 -8.36 -27.13 23.21
N ASP A 37 -8.80 -27.74 22.12
CA ASP A 37 -7.95 -28.41 21.14
C ASP A 37 -8.60 -28.39 19.75
N GLY A 38 -7.84 -28.84 18.74
CA GLY A 38 -8.27 -28.80 17.36
C GLY A 38 -9.46 -29.72 17.06
N GLN A 39 -9.52 -30.89 17.70
CA GLN A 39 -10.61 -31.85 17.50
C GLN A 39 -11.94 -31.32 18.05
N GLU A 40 -11.92 -30.79 19.28
CA GLU A 40 -13.08 -30.12 19.89
C GLU A 40 -13.52 -28.90 19.07
N GLY A 41 -12.55 -28.16 18.51
CA GLY A 41 -12.80 -27.04 17.61
C GLY A 41 -13.59 -27.42 16.36
N ILE A 42 -13.21 -28.48 15.69
CA ILE A 42 -13.92 -29.02 14.51
C ILE A 42 -15.33 -29.50 14.87
N GLU A 43 -15.48 -30.25 15.97
CA GLU A 43 -16.80 -30.74 16.42
C GLU A 43 -17.73 -29.57 16.75
N LYS A 44 -17.26 -28.56 17.46
CA LYS A 44 -18.04 -27.36 17.79
C LYS A 44 -18.36 -26.53 16.55
N PHE A 45 -17.45 -26.42 15.59
CA PHE A 45 -17.73 -25.74 14.32
C PHE A 45 -18.95 -26.36 13.62
N VAL A 46 -19.01 -27.69 13.48
CA VAL A 46 -20.13 -28.38 12.84
C VAL A 46 -21.45 -28.16 13.58
N ASN A 47 -21.42 -28.23 14.92
CA ASN A 47 -22.62 -28.16 15.75
C ASN A 47 -23.15 -26.72 15.93
N ILE A 48 -22.26 -25.74 16.10
CA ILE A 48 -22.60 -24.35 16.44
C ILE A 48 -22.80 -23.50 15.19
N LYS A 49 -22.04 -23.80 14.12
CA LYS A 49 -21.95 -22.99 12.89
C LYS A 49 -21.62 -21.54 13.22
N PRO A 50 -20.40 -21.25 13.71
CA PRO A 50 -20.02 -19.91 14.11
C PRO A 50 -19.88 -18.97 12.92
N ASP A 51 -20.16 -17.68 13.14
CA ASP A 51 -19.95 -16.64 12.12
C ASP A 51 -18.46 -16.36 11.87
N ALA A 52 -17.62 -16.50 12.91
CA ALA A 52 -16.16 -16.42 12.82
C ALA A 52 -15.47 -17.29 13.88
N ILE A 53 -14.20 -17.62 13.64
CA ILE A 53 -13.38 -18.48 14.51
C ILE A 53 -12.07 -17.76 14.78
N PHE A 54 -11.68 -17.67 16.06
CA PHE A 54 -10.32 -17.40 16.49
C PHE A 54 -9.63 -18.73 16.76
N LEU A 55 -8.50 -19.00 16.13
CA LEU A 55 -7.85 -20.30 16.14
C LEU A 55 -6.36 -20.17 16.45
N ASP A 56 -5.88 -20.74 17.55
CA ASP A 56 -4.46 -20.83 17.82
C ASP A 56 -3.77 -21.78 16.82
N ILE A 57 -2.54 -21.44 16.42
CA ILE A 57 -1.70 -22.32 15.61
C ILE A 57 -1.24 -23.52 16.42
N TRP A 58 -0.78 -23.26 17.64
CA TRP A 58 -0.16 -24.30 18.48
C TRP A 58 -1.20 -24.91 19.43
N LEU A 59 -1.88 -25.95 18.99
CA LEU A 59 -2.87 -26.67 19.78
C LEU A 59 -2.35 -28.06 20.13
N PRO A 60 -2.76 -28.62 21.28
CA PRO A 60 -2.42 -29.99 21.63
C PRO A 60 -3.12 -30.98 20.67
N GLY A 61 -2.33 -31.94 20.19
CA GLY A 61 -2.83 -33.06 19.37
C GLY A 61 -2.91 -32.76 17.88
N MET A 62 -3.61 -31.71 17.48
CA MET A 62 -3.80 -31.31 16.06
C MET A 62 -3.36 -29.87 15.86
N ASP A 63 -2.45 -29.63 14.88
CA ASP A 63 -2.00 -28.28 14.51
C ASP A 63 -3.17 -27.44 13.97
N GLY A 64 -3.26 -26.16 14.38
CA GLY A 64 -4.26 -25.21 13.86
C GLY A 64 -4.28 -25.10 12.33
N LEU A 65 -3.16 -25.32 11.66
CA LEU A 65 -3.11 -25.40 10.18
C LEU A 65 -3.81 -26.63 9.61
N GLU A 66 -3.95 -27.71 10.35
CA GLU A 66 -4.77 -28.86 9.97
C GLU A 66 -6.24 -28.58 10.23
N VAL A 67 -6.56 -27.96 11.38
CA VAL A 67 -7.93 -27.56 11.74
C VAL A 67 -8.55 -26.67 10.67
N ILE A 68 -7.80 -25.66 10.19
CA ILE A 68 -8.30 -24.74 9.15
C ILE A 68 -8.67 -25.47 7.85
N LYS A 69 -7.88 -26.48 7.43
CA LYS A 69 -8.15 -27.26 6.23
C LYS A 69 -9.47 -28.06 6.36
N HIS A 70 -9.70 -28.63 7.53
CA HIS A 70 -10.94 -29.38 7.81
C HIS A 70 -12.16 -28.45 7.79
N ILE A 71 -12.06 -27.29 8.41
CA ILE A 71 -13.18 -26.32 8.46
C ILE A 71 -13.49 -25.77 7.05
N LEU A 72 -12.47 -25.36 6.30
CA LEU A 72 -12.66 -24.79 4.97
C LEU A 72 -13.09 -25.83 3.91
N ALA A 73 -12.85 -27.11 4.14
CA ALA A 73 -13.40 -28.18 3.31
C ALA A 73 -14.94 -28.28 3.45
N VAL A 74 -15.50 -27.87 4.61
CA VAL A 74 -16.94 -27.88 4.88
C VAL A 74 -17.58 -26.54 4.54
N ASP A 75 -16.96 -25.43 4.94
CA ASP A 75 -17.39 -24.06 4.62
C ASP A 75 -16.23 -23.24 4.07
N PRO A 76 -16.05 -23.16 2.73
CA PRO A 76 -14.95 -22.40 2.12
C PRO A 76 -15.00 -20.88 2.37
N LEU A 77 -16.09 -20.36 2.91
CA LEU A 77 -16.28 -18.95 3.25
C LEU A 77 -16.16 -18.64 4.74
N GLN A 78 -15.84 -19.66 5.56
CA GLN A 78 -15.70 -19.47 7.00
C GLN A 78 -14.62 -18.45 7.31
N ILE A 79 -14.93 -17.46 8.15
CA ILE A 79 -13.96 -16.50 8.65
C ILE A 79 -13.15 -17.16 9.76
N ILE A 80 -11.85 -17.35 9.53
CA ILE A 80 -10.91 -17.91 10.49
C ILE A 80 -9.79 -16.92 10.70
N ILE A 81 -9.64 -16.42 11.93
CA ILE A 81 -8.58 -15.52 12.34
C ILE A 81 -7.60 -16.34 13.17
N MET A 82 -6.40 -16.54 12.62
CA MET A 82 -5.37 -17.31 13.31
C MET A 82 -4.69 -16.47 14.38
N ILE A 83 -4.34 -17.11 15.51
CA ILE A 83 -3.61 -16.49 16.62
C ILE A 83 -2.31 -17.25 16.82
N SER A 84 -1.21 -16.58 17.20
CA SER A 84 0.05 -17.25 17.54
C SER A 84 0.85 -16.48 18.58
N GLY A 85 1.44 -17.21 19.51
CA GLY A 85 2.40 -16.67 20.49
C GLY A 85 3.81 -16.46 19.91
N HIS A 86 4.13 -17.05 18.77
CA HIS A 86 5.39 -16.90 18.07
C HIS A 86 5.10 -16.45 16.63
N GLY A 87 4.95 -15.14 16.46
CA GLY A 87 4.62 -14.51 15.17
C GLY A 87 5.79 -14.48 14.22
N SER A 88 6.27 -15.65 13.74
CA SER A 88 7.14 -15.63 12.58
C SER A 88 6.33 -15.35 11.33
N VAL A 89 6.86 -14.55 10.41
CA VAL A 89 6.23 -14.27 9.11
C VAL A 89 5.91 -15.58 8.36
N SER A 90 6.74 -16.61 8.52
CA SER A 90 6.50 -17.92 7.92
C SER A 90 5.23 -18.60 8.46
N ALA A 91 4.93 -18.49 9.75
CA ALA A 91 3.70 -19.02 10.35
C ALA A 91 2.47 -18.27 9.83
N ALA A 92 2.53 -16.93 9.76
CA ALA A 92 1.45 -16.12 9.20
C ALA A 92 1.20 -16.44 7.73
N VAL A 93 2.25 -16.56 6.91
CA VAL A 93 2.15 -16.97 5.49
C VAL A 93 1.54 -18.37 5.37
N SER A 94 1.93 -19.32 6.22
CA SER A 94 1.38 -20.68 6.21
C SER A 94 -0.11 -20.69 6.55
N ALA A 95 -0.53 -19.91 7.55
CA ALA A 95 -1.92 -19.75 7.95
C ALA A 95 -2.80 -19.21 6.80
N LEU A 96 -2.34 -18.18 6.11
CA LEU A 96 -3.08 -17.61 4.98
C LEU A 96 -3.09 -18.51 3.75
N LYS A 97 -1.99 -19.20 3.46
CA LYS A 97 -1.97 -20.24 2.42
C LYS A 97 -2.95 -21.36 2.70
N ALA A 98 -3.16 -21.69 3.98
CA ALA A 98 -4.17 -22.64 4.41
C ALA A 98 -5.61 -22.09 4.28
N GLY A 99 -5.77 -20.77 4.08
CA GLY A 99 -7.05 -20.11 3.84
C GLY A 99 -7.59 -19.29 5.02
N ALA A 100 -6.73 -18.96 6.03
CA ALA A 100 -7.14 -18.04 7.09
C ALA A 100 -7.54 -16.67 6.52
N TYR A 101 -8.53 -16.05 7.13
CA TYR A 101 -8.95 -14.69 6.78
C TYR A 101 -7.92 -13.66 7.22
N ASP A 102 -7.36 -13.81 8.43
CA ASP A 102 -6.33 -12.93 8.97
C ASP A 102 -5.48 -13.68 10.00
N PHE A 103 -4.40 -13.04 10.45
CA PHE A 103 -3.46 -13.56 11.43
C PHE A 103 -3.16 -12.50 12.50
N MET A 104 -3.08 -12.91 13.77
CA MET A 104 -2.80 -12.04 14.91
C MET A 104 -1.72 -12.65 15.80
N GLU A 105 -0.79 -11.81 16.23
CA GLU A 105 0.26 -12.21 17.18
C GLU A 105 -0.13 -11.88 18.60
N LYS A 106 0.14 -12.79 19.54
CA LYS A 106 0.03 -12.55 20.98
C LYS A 106 1.22 -11.64 21.44
N PRO A 107 1.00 -10.63 22.31
CA PRO A 107 -0.23 -10.32 23.02
C PRO A 107 -1.26 -9.60 22.13
N LEU A 108 -2.53 -10.01 22.27
CA LEU A 108 -3.61 -9.49 21.44
C LEU A 108 -4.00 -8.06 21.86
N SER A 109 -4.05 -7.14 20.90
CA SER A 109 -4.67 -5.83 21.08
C SER A 109 -6.18 -5.96 20.91
N LEU A 110 -6.93 -5.60 21.94
CA LEU A 110 -8.39 -5.75 21.99
C LEU A 110 -9.08 -4.95 20.86
N ASP A 111 -8.63 -3.71 20.61
CA ASP A 111 -9.14 -2.89 19.51
C ASP A 111 -8.91 -3.57 18.15
N LYS A 112 -7.74 -4.19 17.97
CA LYS A 112 -7.41 -4.92 16.74
C LYS A 112 -8.28 -6.17 16.57
N VAL A 113 -8.56 -6.90 17.64
CA VAL A 113 -9.44 -8.08 17.64
C VAL A 113 -10.82 -7.70 17.10
N ILE A 114 -11.44 -6.65 17.66
CA ILE A 114 -12.76 -6.18 17.25
C ILE A 114 -12.74 -5.66 15.81
N PHE A 115 -11.73 -4.89 15.42
CA PHE A 115 -11.59 -4.36 14.07
C PHE A 115 -11.50 -5.48 13.02
N VAL A 116 -10.61 -6.46 13.23
CA VAL A 116 -10.42 -7.58 12.29
C VAL A 116 -11.68 -8.45 12.21
N LEU A 117 -12.33 -8.72 13.35
CA LEU A 117 -13.57 -9.48 13.39
C LEU A 117 -14.70 -8.79 12.62
N LYS A 118 -14.97 -7.51 12.89
CA LYS A 118 -16.02 -6.74 12.20
C LYS A 118 -15.80 -6.76 10.69
N ARG A 119 -14.58 -6.49 10.24
CA ARG A 119 -14.22 -6.53 8.83
C ARG A 119 -14.37 -7.92 8.19
N GLY A 120 -14.01 -8.99 8.91
CA GLY A 120 -14.20 -10.35 8.43
C GLY A 120 -15.68 -10.71 8.25
N LEU A 121 -16.52 -10.33 9.22
CA LEU A 121 -17.95 -10.56 9.15
C LEU A 121 -18.64 -9.78 8.00
N GLU A 122 -18.24 -8.53 7.77
CA GLU A 122 -18.68 -7.74 6.61
C GLU A 122 -18.26 -8.38 5.28
N PHE A 123 -17.01 -8.83 5.20
CA PHE A 123 -16.48 -9.51 4.00
C PHE A 123 -17.27 -10.78 3.67
N ARG A 124 -17.62 -11.61 4.67
CA ARG A 124 -18.47 -12.79 4.50
C ARG A 124 -19.84 -12.41 3.97
N GLN A 125 -20.47 -11.40 4.56
CA GLN A 125 -21.79 -10.92 4.14
C GLN A 125 -21.80 -10.50 2.67
N VAL A 126 -20.84 -9.68 2.25
CA VAL A 126 -20.72 -9.23 0.85
C VAL A 126 -20.49 -10.40 -0.11
N ARG A 127 -19.70 -11.41 0.27
CA ARG A 127 -19.51 -12.61 -0.56
C ARG A 127 -20.76 -13.48 -0.65
N ASP A 128 -21.48 -13.65 0.45
CA ASP A 128 -22.75 -14.38 0.46
C ASP A 128 -23.81 -13.71 -0.40
N GLU A 129 -23.89 -12.36 -0.39
CA GLU A 129 -24.77 -11.58 -1.24
C GLU A 129 -24.38 -11.71 -2.72
N ASN A 130 -23.08 -11.63 -3.04
CA ASN A 130 -22.59 -11.81 -4.41
C ASN A 130 -22.84 -13.22 -4.96
N LEU A 131 -22.71 -14.26 -4.14
CA LEU A 131 -23.05 -15.62 -4.53
C LEU A 131 -24.56 -15.79 -4.81
N LYS A 132 -25.40 -15.19 -3.98
CA LYS A 132 -26.87 -15.17 -4.20
C LYS A 132 -27.21 -14.43 -5.50
N LEU A 133 -26.60 -13.27 -5.76
CA LEU A 133 -26.80 -12.50 -6.98
C LEU A 133 -26.32 -13.28 -8.22
N LYS A 134 -25.16 -13.95 -8.17
CA LYS A 134 -24.67 -14.80 -9.27
C LYS A 134 -25.60 -15.99 -9.54
N THR A 135 -26.19 -16.58 -8.49
CA THR A 135 -27.15 -17.66 -8.65
C THR A 135 -28.48 -17.18 -9.27
N ILE A 136 -28.89 -15.94 -8.99
CA ILE A 136 -30.07 -15.30 -9.59
C ILE A 136 -29.78 -14.89 -11.03
N LEU A 137 -28.61 -14.32 -11.33
CA LEU A 137 -28.20 -13.88 -12.67
C LEU A 137 -27.76 -15.02 -13.58
N GLY A 138 -27.32 -16.16 -13.03
CA GLY A 138 -26.90 -17.34 -13.81
C GLY A 138 -28.06 -18.03 -14.59
N HIS A 139 -29.28 -17.54 -14.47
CA HIS A 139 -30.42 -17.95 -15.27
C HIS A 139 -30.80 -16.97 -16.41
N GLU A 140 -30.10 -15.82 -16.57
CA GLU A 140 -30.42 -14.80 -17.56
C GLU A 140 -29.31 -14.50 -18.61
N ASP A 141 -28.12 -15.09 -18.51
CA ASP A 141 -26.96 -14.72 -19.36
C ASP A 141 -26.79 -15.53 -20.66
N GLU A 142 -27.85 -16.17 -21.17
CA GLU A 142 -27.81 -16.75 -22.54
C GLU A 142 -28.37 -15.84 -23.66
N LEU A 143 -28.85 -14.63 -23.34
CA LEU A 143 -29.49 -13.76 -24.32
C LEU A 143 -29.19 -12.26 -24.10
N ALA A 144 -27.95 -11.79 -24.24
CA ALA A 144 -27.72 -10.37 -24.53
C ALA A 144 -26.31 -10.13 -25.08
N GLY A 145 -26.28 -9.75 -26.33
CA GLY A 145 -25.06 -9.61 -27.15
C GLY A 145 -24.11 -8.50 -26.76
N ASN A 146 -22.90 -8.78 -27.12
CA ASN A 146 -21.62 -8.12 -26.82
C ASN A 146 -21.35 -6.80 -27.58
N ASP A 147 -22.35 -6.14 -28.20
CA ASP A 147 -22.10 -5.03 -29.13
C ASP A 147 -22.29 -3.61 -28.57
N GLU A 148 -23.02 -3.40 -27.49
CA GLU A 148 -23.20 -2.05 -26.91
C GLU A 148 -22.03 -1.56 -26.05
N LYS A 149 -21.31 -2.47 -25.37
CA LYS A 149 -20.13 -2.11 -24.57
C LYS A 149 -18.93 -1.63 -25.39
N LYS A 150 -18.83 -2.07 -26.64
CA LYS A 150 -17.77 -1.62 -27.57
C LYS A 150 -18.02 -0.25 -28.16
N LYS A 151 -19.25 0.24 -28.17
CA LYS A 151 -19.61 1.55 -28.73
C LYS A 151 -19.34 2.70 -27.76
N LEU A 152 -19.54 2.48 -26.44
CA LEU A 152 -19.27 3.49 -25.38
C LEU A 152 -17.77 3.76 -25.14
N LEU A 153 -16.88 2.82 -25.53
CA LEU A 153 -15.42 2.98 -25.40
C LEU A 153 -14.77 3.74 -26.57
N ARG A 154 -15.50 4.06 -27.63
CA ARG A 154 -14.99 4.75 -28.82
C ARG A 154 -15.30 6.25 -28.90
N GLU A 155 -16.14 6.78 -27.99
CA GLU A 155 -16.59 8.19 -28.07
C GLU A 155 -15.93 9.15 -27.07
N SER A 156 -14.90 8.75 -26.33
CA SER A 156 -14.18 9.63 -25.36
C SER A 156 -12.78 10.05 -25.80
N THR A 157 -12.50 10.16 -27.10
CA THR A 157 -11.28 10.83 -27.60
C THR A 157 -11.64 12.21 -28.13
N ALA A 158 -11.98 13.12 -27.23
CA ALA A 158 -11.97 14.54 -27.58
C ALA A 158 -10.53 15.04 -27.42
N THR A 159 -9.87 15.28 -28.54
CA THR A 159 -8.60 16.00 -28.59
C THR A 159 -8.88 17.45 -28.25
N ILE A 160 -8.39 17.90 -27.09
CA ILE A 160 -8.40 19.33 -26.74
C ILE A 160 -7.12 19.90 -27.34
N GLU A 161 -7.28 20.70 -28.41
CA GLU A 161 -6.21 21.54 -28.94
C GLU A 161 -5.97 22.72 -27.97
N PHE A 162 -4.75 22.81 -27.43
CA PHE A 162 -4.30 23.96 -26.68
C PHE A 162 -3.45 24.86 -27.57
N GLU A 163 -3.79 26.13 -27.67
CA GLU A 163 -2.98 27.13 -28.33
C GLU A 163 -1.64 27.29 -27.60
N SER A 164 -0.54 27.20 -28.35
CA SER A 164 0.83 27.41 -27.87
C SER A 164 1.05 28.90 -27.58
N GLY A 165 1.00 29.27 -26.31
CA GLY A 165 1.51 30.55 -25.83
C GLY A 165 2.67 30.30 -24.87
N ASP A 166 3.77 31.02 -25.08
CA ASP A 166 4.97 31.02 -24.21
C ASP A 166 4.61 31.49 -22.79
N THR A 167 4.07 30.60 -21.99
CA THR A 167 3.92 30.80 -20.56
C THR A 167 4.89 29.88 -19.85
N GLU A 168 5.95 30.47 -19.30
CA GLU A 168 6.78 29.84 -18.28
C GLU A 168 5.83 29.36 -17.17
N TYR A 169 5.67 28.01 -17.02
CA TYR A 169 4.87 27.42 -15.97
C TYR A 169 5.58 27.60 -14.63
N LEU A 170 5.21 28.67 -13.94
CA LEU A 170 5.74 29.06 -12.65
C LEU A 170 4.73 28.69 -11.57
N HIS A 171 5.15 27.86 -10.62
CA HIS A 171 4.31 27.51 -9.47
C HIS A 171 4.75 28.33 -8.25
N LYS A 172 3.79 28.85 -7.49
CA LYS A 172 4.09 29.37 -6.15
C LYS A 172 4.61 28.23 -5.28
N GLN A 173 5.65 28.53 -4.50
CA GLN A 173 6.11 27.60 -3.49
C GLN A 173 5.01 27.36 -2.44
N ARG A 174 4.99 26.18 -1.85
CA ARG A 174 3.98 25.81 -0.85
C ARG A 174 4.61 25.15 0.36
N SER A 175 3.97 25.36 1.51
CA SER A 175 4.24 24.69 2.77
C SER A 175 2.94 24.31 3.44
N VAL A 176 3.01 23.68 4.62
CA VAL A 176 1.83 23.47 5.48
C VAL A 176 1.60 24.68 6.38
N SER A 177 0.36 24.89 6.83
CA SER A 177 0.02 26.01 7.73
C SER A 177 0.38 25.71 9.18
N MET A 178 0.33 24.44 9.61
CA MET A 178 0.64 24.03 10.97
C MET A 178 1.44 22.74 11.01
N SER A 179 2.11 22.52 12.16
CA SER A 179 2.79 21.25 12.46
C SER A 179 1.79 20.18 12.86
N ASN A 180 2.05 18.94 12.47
CA ASN A 180 1.24 17.78 12.87
C ASN A 180 2.13 16.54 13.03
N ILE A 181 1.58 15.49 13.61
CA ILE A 181 2.29 14.23 13.88
C ILE A 181 1.44 13.04 13.47
N ILE A 182 2.09 12.04 12.85
CA ILE A 182 1.50 10.74 12.53
C ILE A 182 2.38 9.63 13.10
N TYR A 183 1.75 8.57 13.62
CA TYR A 183 2.43 7.40 14.18
C TYR A 183 2.11 6.15 13.38
N GLY A 184 3.02 5.18 13.42
CA GLY A 184 2.84 3.90 12.76
C GLY A 184 4.01 2.96 12.99
N ILE A 185 4.22 2.06 12.03
CA ILE A 185 5.30 1.08 12.00
C ILE A 185 6.10 1.31 10.72
N GLY A 186 7.42 1.20 10.80
CA GLY A 186 8.30 1.18 9.62
C GLY A 186 8.16 -0.16 8.88
N LEU A 187 8.05 -0.12 7.55
CA LEU A 187 7.87 -1.33 6.74
C LEU A 187 9.05 -2.29 6.86
N HIS A 188 10.27 -1.77 6.79
CA HIS A 188 11.48 -2.58 6.77
C HIS A 188 12.03 -2.85 8.17
N SER A 189 11.91 -1.89 9.08
CA SER A 189 12.44 -2.02 10.44
C SER A 189 11.50 -2.76 11.40
N GLY A 190 10.20 -2.79 11.14
CA GLY A 190 9.21 -3.29 12.10
C GLY A 190 9.07 -2.45 13.38
N GLU A 191 9.89 -1.41 13.52
CA GLU A 191 9.88 -0.55 14.70
C GLU A 191 8.70 0.42 14.69
N LYS A 192 8.21 0.76 15.89
CA LYS A 192 7.27 1.87 16.05
C LYS A 192 7.97 3.17 15.70
N THR A 193 7.39 3.94 14.79
CA THR A 193 7.94 5.21 14.30
C THR A 193 6.89 6.30 14.33
N GLY A 194 7.34 7.53 14.47
CA GLY A 194 6.52 8.73 14.37
C GLY A 194 7.14 9.71 13.38
N MET A 195 6.31 10.41 12.64
CA MET A 195 6.71 11.46 11.73
C MET A 195 6.04 12.77 12.14
N VAL A 196 6.85 13.79 12.43
CA VAL A 196 6.40 15.16 12.72
C VAL A 196 6.77 16.04 11.54
N ILE A 197 5.79 16.78 11.01
CA ILE A 197 6.06 17.78 9.98
C ILE A 197 5.96 19.20 10.55
N LYS A 198 6.74 20.10 9.98
CA LYS A 198 6.76 21.52 10.35
C LYS A 198 6.89 22.39 9.11
N PRO A 199 6.14 23.51 9.04
CA PRO A 199 6.31 24.45 7.94
C PRO A 199 7.72 25.03 7.91
N LEU A 200 8.20 25.30 6.70
CA LEU A 200 9.45 26.04 6.47
C LEU A 200 9.17 27.29 5.62
N PRO A 201 9.94 28.36 5.82
CA PRO A 201 9.94 29.50 4.92
C PRO A 201 10.27 29.11 3.48
N ALA A 202 9.89 29.93 2.52
CA ALA A 202 10.24 29.76 1.12
C ALA A 202 11.77 29.59 0.92
N ASN A 203 12.15 28.87 -0.13
CA ASN A 203 13.52 28.57 -0.52
C ASN A 203 14.32 27.70 0.48
N LYS A 204 13.63 27.02 1.40
CA LYS A 204 14.27 26.08 2.34
C LYS A 204 14.25 24.63 1.87
N GLY A 205 13.39 24.30 0.91
CA GLY A 205 13.24 22.96 0.38
C GLY A 205 12.64 21.97 1.37
N ILE A 206 12.54 20.73 0.94
CA ILE A 206 12.13 19.62 1.79
C ILE A 206 13.38 19.02 2.45
N ARG A 207 13.30 18.77 3.76
CA ARG A 207 14.41 18.16 4.51
C ARG A 207 13.92 17.18 5.56
N PHE A 208 14.68 16.11 5.74
CA PHE A 208 14.47 15.13 6.80
C PHE A 208 15.39 15.44 7.99
N GLU A 209 14.83 15.48 9.18
CA GLU A 209 15.51 15.70 10.45
C GLU A 209 15.35 14.45 11.33
N ASN A 210 16.33 14.11 12.13
CA ASN A 210 16.18 13.05 13.12
C ASN A 210 15.57 13.61 14.41
N ILE A 211 14.73 12.80 15.11
CA ILE A 211 14.10 13.23 16.37
C ILE A 211 15.13 13.46 17.47
N SER A 212 16.21 12.65 17.51
CA SER A 212 17.16 12.60 18.61
C SER A 212 18.55 13.17 18.29
N LYS A 213 18.85 13.39 16.99
CA LYS A 213 20.15 13.86 16.54
C LYS A 213 20.01 15.22 15.84
N PRO A 214 20.98 16.16 16.05
CA PRO A 214 20.98 17.43 15.33
C PRO A 214 21.35 17.24 13.86
N GLY A 215 20.94 18.20 13.02
CA GLY A 215 21.21 18.20 11.59
C GLY A 215 20.02 17.80 10.74
N TYR A 216 20.19 17.81 9.43
CA TYR A 216 19.17 17.43 8.47
C TYR A 216 19.76 16.89 7.17
N ILE A 217 18.96 16.13 6.44
CA ILE A 217 19.24 15.62 5.11
C ILE A 217 18.30 16.34 4.14
N PRO A 218 18.76 17.11 3.17
CA PRO A 218 17.90 17.60 2.10
C PRO A 218 17.29 16.42 1.32
N ALA A 219 16.01 16.50 1.01
CA ALA A 219 15.32 15.50 0.18
C ALA A 219 15.73 15.71 -1.30
N ARG A 220 16.94 15.30 -1.63
CA ARG A 220 17.58 15.47 -2.93
C ARG A 220 18.29 14.20 -3.36
N ILE A 221 18.38 14.01 -4.68
CA ILE A 221 19.00 12.82 -5.28
C ILE A 221 20.48 12.65 -4.89
N GLU A 222 21.18 13.72 -4.54
CA GLU A 222 22.57 13.69 -4.10
C GLU A 222 22.80 12.92 -2.80
N TYR A 223 21.75 12.79 -2.00
CA TYR A 223 21.78 12.08 -0.71
C TYR A 223 21.20 10.68 -0.79
N LEU A 224 20.83 10.22 -2.01
CA LEU A 224 20.25 8.90 -2.19
C LEU A 224 21.19 7.80 -1.66
N ASN A 225 20.64 6.93 -0.82
CA ASN A 225 21.28 5.74 -0.27
C ASN A 225 20.40 4.53 -0.56
N ASN A 226 20.33 4.14 -1.84
CA ASN A 226 19.34 3.17 -2.32
C ASN A 226 19.69 1.73 -1.92
N SER A 227 18.81 1.07 -1.19
CA SER A 227 18.89 -0.37 -0.87
C SER A 227 18.27 -1.28 -1.95
N GLY A 228 17.65 -0.71 -2.97
CA GLY A 228 16.94 -1.44 -4.04
C GLY A 228 15.48 -1.78 -3.74
N TYR A 229 15.06 -1.80 -2.48
CA TYR A 229 13.70 -2.17 -2.06
C TYR A 229 12.84 -0.98 -1.61
N ALA A 230 13.46 0.12 -1.25
CA ALA A 230 12.81 1.37 -0.88
C ALA A 230 13.74 2.54 -1.15
N THR A 231 13.20 3.74 -1.25
CA THR A 231 13.98 4.96 -1.39
C THR A 231 14.43 5.46 -0.02
N SER A 232 15.74 5.58 0.14
CA SER A 232 16.38 6.08 1.34
C SER A 232 17.35 7.19 1.02
N ILE A 233 17.49 8.16 1.92
CA ILE A 233 18.51 9.21 1.83
C ILE A 233 19.37 9.20 3.08
N LYS A 234 20.65 9.53 2.91
CA LYS A 234 21.64 9.52 4.00
C LYS A 234 22.57 10.72 3.88
N LYS A 235 22.92 11.29 5.02
CA LYS A 235 23.97 12.30 5.16
C LYS A 235 24.61 12.14 6.52
N ASP A 236 25.91 11.92 6.55
CA ASP A 236 26.66 11.63 7.76
C ASP A 236 26.04 10.45 8.54
N ASP A 237 25.69 10.66 9.80
CA ASP A 237 25.02 9.67 10.67
C ASP A 237 23.49 9.74 10.63
N LEU A 238 22.93 10.58 9.76
CA LEU A 238 21.50 10.72 9.59
C LEU A 238 21.02 9.87 8.41
N GLU A 239 19.88 9.21 8.58
CA GLU A 239 19.24 8.39 7.56
C GLU A 239 17.72 8.55 7.61
N ALA A 240 17.08 8.59 6.44
CA ALA A 240 15.63 8.55 6.28
C ALA A 240 15.27 7.49 5.25
N ARG A 241 14.41 6.53 5.63
CA ARG A 241 14.05 5.35 4.83
C ARG A 241 12.60 5.36 4.44
N THR A 242 12.27 4.66 3.33
CA THR A 242 10.90 4.44 2.84
C THR A 242 10.17 5.77 2.64
N ILE A 243 10.87 6.72 1.99
CA ILE A 243 10.38 8.10 1.83
C ILE A 243 9.52 8.29 0.58
N GLU A 244 9.53 7.35 -0.37
CA GLU A 244 8.91 7.44 -1.69
C GLU A 244 7.42 7.78 -1.62
N HIS A 245 6.65 7.12 -0.75
CA HIS A 245 5.21 7.36 -0.63
C HIS A 245 4.91 8.79 -0.14
N PHE A 246 5.66 9.28 0.86
CA PHE A 246 5.47 10.63 1.35
C PHE A 246 5.97 11.67 0.35
N MET A 247 7.08 11.42 -0.32
CA MET A 247 7.57 12.28 -1.39
C MET A 247 6.59 12.38 -2.56
N ALA A 248 5.87 11.27 -2.90
CA ALA A 248 4.82 11.29 -3.91
C ALA A 248 3.65 12.19 -3.51
N VAL A 249 3.23 12.15 -2.24
CA VAL A 249 2.21 13.06 -1.70
C VAL A 249 2.69 14.50 -1.78
N LEU A 250 3.92 14.80 -1.32
CA LEU A 250 4.45 16.16 -1.37
C LEU A 250 4.53 16.69 -2.81
N HIS A 251 4.89 15.84 -3.79
CA HIS A 251 4.87 16.19 -5.20
C HIS A 251 3.46 16.52 -5.70
N ALA A 252 2.49 15.65 -5.45
CA ALA A 252 1.11 15.83 -5.88
C ALA A 252 0.44 17.09 -5.28
N PHE A 253 0.76 17.42 -4.03
CA PHE A 253 0.28 18.63 -3.36
C PHE A 253 1.16 19.86 -3.60
N GLN A 254 2.26 19.71 -4.37
CA GLN A 254 3.24 20.74 -4.70
C GLN A 254 3.86 21.41 -3.46
N ILE A 255 4.06 20.62 -2.37
CA ILE A 255 4.73 21.10 -1.16
C ILE A 255 6.22 21.16 -1.42
N SER A 256 6.80 22.34 -1.43
CA SER A 256 8.22 22.60 -1.75
C SER A 256 9.08 22.93 -0.54
N ASN A 257 8.49 23.31 0.60
CA ASN A 257 9.21 23.69 1.82
C ASN A 257 8.64 23.01 3.04
N LEU A 258 9.35 22.01 3.59
CA LEU A 258 8.87 21.23 4.72
C LEU A 258 10.01 20.62 5.52
N ALA A 259 9.99 20.73 6.84
CA ALA A 259 10.84 19.94 7.74
C ALA A 259 10.06 18.70 8.19
N ILE A 260 10.68 17.54 8.04
CA ILE A 260 10.11 16.23 8.35
C ILE A 260 11.00 15.58 9.40
N LYS A 261 10.50 15.47 10.65
CA LYS A 261 11.23 14.79 11.73
C LYS A 261 10.75 13.36 11.85
N ILE A 262 11.68 12.42 11.69
CA ILE A 262 11.44 10.98 11.85
C ILE A 262 12.56 10.35 12.71
N ASN A 263 12.33 9.13 13.21
CA ASN A 263 13.42 8.39 13.84
C ASN A 263 14.37 7.84 12.77
N LYS A 264 13.93 6.97 11.90
CA LYS A 264 14.68 6.44 10.75
C LYS A 264 13.80 6.19 9.53
N GLU A 265 12.55 5.83 9.74
CA GLU A 265 11.66 5.33 8.67
C GLU A 265 10.31 6.03 8.72
N VAL A 266 9.76 6.33 7.55
CA VAL A 266 8.40 6.88 7.41
C VAL A 266 7.38 5.80 7.77
N PRO A 267 6.31 6.11 8.56
CA PRO A 267 5.25 5.14 8.85
C PRO A 267 4.58 4.64 7.58
N ILE A 268 4.47 3.31 7.41
CA ILE A 268 3.91 2.71 6.20
C ILE A 268 2.38 2.79 6.10
N GLY A 269 1.68 2.96 7.24
CA GLY A 269 0.21 2.95 7.26
C GLY A 269 -0.37 1.63 6.78
N ASP A 270 -1.26 1.69 5.80
CA ASP A 270 -1.87 0.53 5.14
C ASP A 270 -1.11 0.09 3.86
N GLY A 271 0.08 0.61 3.64
CA GLY A 271 0.91 0.35 2.46
C GLY A 271 0.61 1.24 1.26
N SER A 272 -0.34 2.14 1.39
CA SER A 272 -0.71 3.14 0.38
C SER A 272 -0.31 4.56 0.84
N ALA A 273 -0.58 5.57 0.02
CA ALA A 273 -0.33 6.96 0.37
C ALA A 273 -1.58 7.73 0.83
N ILE A 274 -2.74 7.06 0.99
CA ILE A 274 -4.01 7.75 1.25
C ILE A 274 -4.01 8.46 2.61
N ASN A 275 -3.52 7.80 3.68
CA ASN A 275 -3.45 8.41 5.01
C ASN A 275 -2.45 9.57 5.06
N LEU A 276 -1.40 9.52 4.25
CA LEU A 276 -0.43 10.60 4.11
C LEU A 276 -1.02 11.82 3.38
N CYS A 277 -1.93 11.60 2.42
CA CYS A 277 -2.70 12.68 1.79
C CYS A 277 -3.62 13.37 2.81
N GLU A 278 -4.36 12.60 3.60
CA GLU A 278 -5.23 13.12 4.66
C GLU A 278 -4.42 13.90 5.69
N PHE A 279 -3.29 13.37 6.11
CA PHE A 279 -2.37 14.01 7.04
C PHE A 279 -1.88 15.38 6.55
N ILE A 280 -1.53 15.52 5.27
CA ILE A 280 -1.15 16.82 4.67
C ILE A 280 -2.34 17.79 4.61
N LYS A 281 -3.53 17.29 4.26
CA LYS A 281 -4.75 18.14 4.20
C LYS A 281 -5.14 18.68 5.57
N GLU A 282 -5.04 17.86 6.62
CA GLU A 282 -5.29 18.28 8.00
C GLU A 282 -4.35 19.40 8.45
N CYS A 283 -3.13 19.44 7.95
CA CYS A 283 -2.17 20.50 8.26
C CYS A 283 -2.51 21.83 7.59
N GLY A 284 -3.41 21.83 6.61
CA GLY A 284 -3.66 22.97 5.74
C GLY A 284 -2.45 23.28 4.83
N ILE A 285 -2.69 23.78 3.64
CA ILE A 285 -1.65 24.13 2.66
C ILE A 285 -1.65 25.64 2.47
N VAL A 286 -0.48 26.25 2.51
CA VAL A 286 -0.29 27.69 2.31
C VAL A 286 0.64 27.95 1.13
N GLU A 287 0.26 28.85 0.26
CA GLU A 287 1.12 29.37 -0.78
C GLU A 287 2.09 30.41 -0.19
N GLN A 288 3.29 30.44 -0.74
CA GLN A 288 4.35 31.37 -0.40
C GLN A 288 4.61 32.30 -1.59
N ASP A 289 5.15 33.48 -1.36
CA ASP A 289 5.32 34.49 -2.41
C ASP A 289 6.38 34.11 -3.47
N GLU A 290 7.30 33.24 -3.11
CA GLU A 290 8.38 32.79 -3.99
C GLU A 290 7.88 31.77 -5.01
N ILE A 291 8.50 31.75 -6.18
CA ILE A 291 8.17 30.90 -7.31
C ILE A 291 9.17 29.75 -7.41
N ILE A 292 8.74 28.59 -7.87
CA ILE A 292 9.57 27.47 -8.25
C ILE A 292 9.28 27.09 -9.72
N PRO A 293 10.27 27.15 -10.61
CA PRO A 293 10.08 26.77 -12.02
C PRO A 293 10.08 25.26 -12.17
N ASP A 294 9.29 24.76 -13.10
CA ASP A 294 9.29 23.34 -13.51
C ASP A 294 10.61 22.95 -14.18
N ILE A 295 10.91 21.66 -14.15
CA ILE A 295 11.94 21.05 -15.00
C ILE A 295 11.26 20.63 -16.29
N GLU A 296 11.57 21.35 -17.37
CA GLU A 296 11.07 20.99 -18.70
C GLU A 296 11.95 19.92 -19.34
N ILE A 297 11.33 18.82 -19.76
CA ILE A 297 12.03 17.76 -20.49
C ILE A 297 12.05 18.13 -21.97
N GLY A 298 13.19 18.63 -22.45
CA GLY A 298 13.36 19.11 -23.82
C GLY A 298 13.77 18.03 -24.83
N GLN A 299 14.16 16.84 -24.38
CA GLN A 299 14.56 15.72 -25.23
C GLN A 299 14.27 14.38 -24.57
N THR A 300 14.12 13.33 -25.36
CA THR A 300 13.92 11.98 -24.87
C THR A 300 15.18 11.42 -24.22
N LEU A 301 15.04 10.88 -23.01
CA LEU A 301 16.07 10.11 -22.31
C LEU A 301 15.56 8.68 -22.09
N LEU A 302 16.44 7.68 -22.34
CA LEU A 302 16.10 6.26 -22.21
C LEU A 302 17.20 5.52 -21.43
N ILE A 303 16.78 4.67 -20.52
CA ILE A 303 17.63 3.71 -19.80
C ILE A 303 17.01 2.32 -19.96
N GLY A 304 17.79 1.36 -20.46
CA GLY A 304 17.38 -0.02 -20.64
C GLY A 304 16.95 -0.34 -22.07
N ASP A 305 16.19 -1.42 -22.22
CA ASP A 305 15.75 -1.99 -23.50
C ASP A 305 14.23 -1.80 -23.66
N GLU A 306 13.81 -0.96 -24.63
CA GLU A 306 12.40 -0.64 -24.94
C GLU A 306 11.72 -1.74 -25.79
N SER A 307 12.20 -2.98 -25.79
CA SER A 307 11.52 -4.11 -26.42
C SER A 307 10.23 -4.49 -25.68
N ALA A 308 9.39 -5.32 -26.31
CA ALA A 308 8.07 -5.70 -25.79
C ALA A 308 8.14 -6.30 -24.36
N ASP A 309 9.17 -7.07 -24.06
CA ASP A 309 9.43 -7.69 -22.75
C ASP A 309 10.66 -7.12 -22.04
N GLY A 310 11.22 -6.05 -22.57
CA GLY A 310 12.42 -5.40 -22.05
C GLY A 310 12.17 -4.70 -20.72
N LYS A 311 13.25 -4.40 -20.01
CA LYS A 311 13.26 -3.58 -18.79
C LYS A 311 13.77 -2.19 -19.16
N PHE A 312 12.92 -1.17 -19.03
CA PHE A 312 13.31 0.18 -19.38
C PHE A 312 12.54 1.25 -18.59
N ILE A 313 13.13 2.43 -18.53
CA ILE A 313 12.48 3.68 -18.15
C ILE A 313 12.88 4.75 -19.16
N LYS A 314 11.90 5.45 -19.68
CA LYS A 314 12.03 6.52 -20.68
C LYS A 314 11.31 7.76 -20.19
N ILE A 315 11.86 8.94 -20.45
CA ILE A 315 11.14 10.20 -20.28
C ILE A 315 11.20 10.99 -21.59
N GLU A 316 10.07 11.59 -21.97
CA GLU A 316 9.85 12.31 -23.22
C GLU A 316 9.24 13.67 -22.95
N PRO A 317 9.41 14.67 -23.85
CA PRO A 317 8.71 15.95 -23.75
C PRO A 317 7.20 15.77 -23.62
N CYS A 318 6.59 16.46 -22.65
CA CYS A 318 5.14 16.49 -22.45
C CYS A 318 4.79 17.70 -21.58
N GLU A 319 3.68 18.37 -21.87
CA GLU A 319 3.21 19.57 -21.17
C GLU A 319 2.86 19.31 -19.70
N VAL A 320 2.35 18.11 -19.38
CA VAL A 320 1.94 17.72 -18.03
C VAL A 320 2.73 16.51 -17.59
N PHE A 321 3.09 16.47 -16.31
CA PHE A 321 3.75 15.29 -15.76
C PHE A 321 2.84 14.07 -15.87
N THR A 322 3.25 13.14 -16.73
CA THR A 322 2.51 11.93 -17.05
C THR A 322 3.38 10.72 -16.74
N VAL A 323 2.83 9.71 -16.11
CA VAL A 323 3.54 8.46 -15.82
C VAL A 323 2.75 7.27 -16.32
N ARG A 324 3.35 6.47 -17.20
CA ARG A 324 2.85 5.17 -17.62
C ARG A 324 3.75 4.07 -17.10
N TYR A 325 3.15 3.09 -16.44
CA TYR A 325 3.89 1.93 -15.96
C TYR A 325 3.26 0.62 -16.42
N THR A 326 4.12 -0.36 -16.75
CA THR A 326 3.71 -1.71 -17.12
C THR A 326 4.42 -2.73 -16.24
N CYS A 327 3.64 -3.51 -15.48
CA CYS A 327 4.10 -4.74 -14.83
C CYS A 327 3.84 -5.93 -15.77
N ILE A 328 4.73 -6.92 -15.72
CA ILE A 328 4.55 -8.19 -16.41
C ILE A 328 4.84 -9.30 -15.40
N TYR A 329 3.81 -10.02 -15.03
CA TYR A 329 3.87 -11.12 -14.07
C TYR A 329 3.29 -12.40 -14.70
N PRO A 330 3.53 -13.59 -14.12
CA PRO A 330 2.83 -14.80 -14.54
C PRO A 330 1.32 -14.67 -14.42
N GLU A 331 0.57 -15.39 -15.28
CA GLU A 331 -0.88 -15.50 -15.15
C GLU A 331 -1.26 -16.15 -13.80
N PRO A 332 -2.38 -15.74 -13.15
CA PRO A 332 -3.44 -14.83 -13.64
C PRO A 332 -3.20 -13.34 -13.38
N LEU A 333 -2.09 -12.91 -12.76
CA LEU A 333 -1.78 -11.49 -12.57
C LEU A 333 -1.49 -10.80 -13.92
N GLY A 334 -0.82 -11.51 -14.82
CA GLY A 334 -0.61 -11.14 -16.20
C GLY A 334 0.11 -9.80 -16.41
N ARG A 335 -0.22 -9.17 -17.50
CA ARG A 335 0.28 -7.84 -17.86
C ARG A 335 -0.70 -6.77 -17.40
N GLN A 336 -0.24 -5.89 -16.51
CA GLN A 336 -0.99 -4.72 -16.04
C GLN A 336 -0.29 -3.46 -16.54
N SER A 337 -1.05 -2.52 -17.10
CA SER A 337 -0.54 -1.22 -17.53
C SER A 337 -1.52 -0.13 -17.14
N TYR A 338 -0.99 0.95 -16.57
CA TYR A 338 -1.76 2.13 -16.23
C TYR A 338 -1.02 3.39 -16.66
N GLU A 339 -1.75 4.41 -17.06
CA GLU A 339 -1.23 5.75 -17.37
C GLU A 339 -1.95 6.77 -16.51
N PHE A 340 -1.19 7.55 -15.78
CA PHE A 340 -1.67 8.61 -14.90
C PHE A 340 -1.15 9.96 -15.36
N VAL A 341 -2.05 10.93 -15.52
CA VAL A 341 -1.73 12.32 -15.81
C VAL A 341 -1.95 13.14 -14.56
N MET A 342 -0.89 13.72 -14.00
CA MET A 342 -0.95 14.48 -12.74
C MET A 342 -1.47 15.91 -12.97
N ARG A 343 -2.78 16.07 -13.05
CA ARG A 343 -3.44 17.38 -13.23
C ARG A 343 -3.72 18.09 -11.91
N SER A 344 -4.05 17.30 -10.87
CA SER A 344 -4.40 17.82 -9.55
C SER A 344 -4.03 16.86 -8.44
N SER A 345 -3.97 17.35 -7.20
CA SER A 345 -3.83 16.52 -5.99
C SER A 345 -5.03 15.59 -5.78
N GLU A 346 -6.23 16.00 -6.21
CA GLU A 346 -7.48 15.24 -6.15
C GLU A 346 -7.43 14.03 -7.07
N ASP A 347 -6.90 14.18 -8.30
CA ASP A 347 -6.69 13.06 -9.22
C ASP A 347 -5.70 12.04 -8.64
N PHE A 348 -4.58 12.52 -8.06
CA PHE A 348 -3.62 11.66 -7.38
C PHE A 348 -4.27 10.89 -6.21
N GLN A 349 -5.05 11.57 -5.37
CA GLN A 349 -5.75 10.95 -4.24
C GLN A 349 -6.76 9.88 -4.69
N ARG A 350 -7.45 10.11 -5.81
CA ARG A 350 -8.46 9.17 -6.33
C ARG A 350 -7.83 7.97 -7.03
N GLU A 351 -6.76 8.16 -7.80
CA GLU A 351 -6.30 7.19 -8.78
C GLU A 351 -5.00 6.47 -8.37
N ILE A 352 -4.12 7.14 -7.61
CA ILE A 352 -2.78 6.64 -7.30
C ILE A 352 -2.58 6.41 -5.81
N ALA A 353 -2.95 7.38 -4.96
CA ALA A 353 -2.70 7.28 -3.52
C ALA A 353 -3.27 6.02 -2.86
N PRO A 354 -4.42 5.44 -3.28
CA PRO A 354 -4.95 4.23 -2.67
C PRO A 354 -4.22 2.94 -3.06
N ALA A 355 -3.31 2.96 -4.05
CA ALA A 355 -2.58 1.78 -4.49
C ALA A 355 -1.53 1.36 -3.45
N ARG A 356 -1.63 0.13 -2.95
CA ARG A 356 -0.78 -0.41 -1.89
C ARG A 356 0.50 -1.02 -2.42
N THR A 357 1.54 -0.94 -1.60
CA THR A 357 2.79 -1.69 -1.84
C THR A 357 2.53 -3.20 -1.83
N TYR A 358 3.39 -3.95 -2.52
CA TYR A 358 3.24 -5.38 -2.68
C TYR A 358 4.60 -6.09 -2.65
N GLY A 359 4.56 -7.39 -2.36
CA GLY A 359 5.73 -8.26 -2.40
C GLY A 359 5.36 -9.69 -2.69
N PHE A 360 6.34 -10.46 -3.16
CA PHE A 360 6.19 -11.88 -3.43
C PHE A 360 6.66 -12.70 -2.23
N VAL A 361 5.97 -13.81 -1.95
CA VAL A 361 6.31 -14.71 -0.84
C VAL A 361 7.76 -15.19 -0.95
N ASP A 362 8.23 -15.50 -2.16
CA ASP A 362 9.60 -16.00 -2.39
C ASP A 362 10.66 -14.92 -2.08
N ASP A 363 10.34 -13.64 -2.29
CA ASP A 363 11.22 -12.53 -1.95
C ASP A 363 11.15 -12.19 -0.46
N PHE A 364 10.01 -12.42 0.18
CA PHE A 364 9.81 -12.13 1.61
C PHE A 364 10.78 -12.91 2.50
N ASN A 365 11.03 -14.19 2.19
CA ASN A 365 11.99 -14.99 2.92
C ASN A 365 13.41 -14.42 2.79
N LYS A 366 13.80 -13.99 1.59
CA LYS A 366 15.11 -13.34 1.36
C LYS A 366 15.23 -12.00 2.09
N LEU A 367 14.13 -11.20 2.09
CA LEU A 367 14.08 -9.91 2.78
C LEU A 367 14.19 -10.08 4.29
N SER A 368 13.53 -11.09 4.86
CA SER A 368 13.61 -11.44 6.27
C SER A 368 15.02 -11.84 6.68
N ASP A 369 15.72 -12.65 5.87
CA ASP A 369 17.12 -13.03 6.09
C ASP A 369 18.06 -11.81 6.07
N MET A 370 17.68 -10.75 5.37
CA MET A 370 18.40 -9.46 5.32
C MET A 370 17.99 -8.48 6.43
N GLY A 371 17.07 -8.86 7.33
CA GLY A 371 16.49 -7.98 8.35
C GLY A 371 15.61 -6.86 7.75
N LEU A 372 14.98 -7.11 6.60
CA LEU A 372 14.07 -6.21 5.92
C LEU A 372 12.63 -6.77 5.98
N ALA A 373 11.65 -5.90 5.74
CA ALA A 373 10.22 -6.22 5.76
C ALA A 373 9.69 -6.74 7.12
N GLU A 374 10.40 -6.49 8.22
CA GLU A 374 9.99 -6.88 9.59
C GLU A 374 8.68 -6.20 10.04
N GLY A 375 8.36 -5.06 9.45
CA GLY A 375 7.11 -4.33 9.66
C GLY A 375 5.97 -4.74 8.72
N GLY A 376 6.22 -5.67 7.81
CA GLY A 376 5.19 -6.24 6.94
C GLY A 376 4.09 -6.90 7.78
N ARG A 377 2.87 -6.42 7.64
CA ARG A 377 1.66 -6.96 8.28
C ARG A 377 0.65 -7.27 7.18
N MET A 378 -0.22 -8.23 7.44
CA MET A 378 -1.21 -8.70 6.46
C MET A 378 -2.15 -7.61 5.93
N ASN A 379 -2.20 -6.48 6.59
CA ASN A 379 -3.06 -5.35 6.25
C ASN A 379 -2.31 -4.11 5.71
N ASN A 380 -0.97 -4.17 5.59
CA ASN A 380 -0.19 -3.02 5.13
C ASN A 380 0.62 -3.26 3.85
N PHE A 381 0.39 -4.37 3.16
CA PHE A 381 0.91 -4.63 1.81
C PHE A 381 0.10 -5.75 1.12
N ILE A 382 0.25 -5.89 -0.19
CA ILE A 382 -0.34 -6.97 -0.97
C ILE A 382 0.68 -8.11 -1.05
N LEU A 383 0.32 -9.29 -0.54
CA LEU A 383 1.17 -10.48 -0.59
C LEU A 383 0.77 -11.38 -1.76
N ILE A 384 1.75 -11.67 -2.62
CA ILE A 384 1.57 -12.47 -3.84
C ILE A 384 2.33 -13.78 -3.67
N ASP A 385 1.63 -14.92 -3.78
CA ASP A 385 2.22 -16.25 -3.82
C ASP A 385 2.16 -16.79 -5.25
N LYS A 386 3.33 -16.87 -5.89
CA LYS A 386 3.50 -17.27 -7.30
C LYS A 386 2.65 -16.43 -8.24
N ASP A 387 1.38 -16.73 -8.36
CA ASP A 387 0.44 -16.19 -9.34
C ASP A 387 -0.84 -15.59 -8.72
N LYS A 388 -1.03 -15.69 -7.41
CA LYS A 388 -2.25 -15.23 -6.73
C LYS A 388 -1.97 -14.34 -5.53
N ILE A 389 -2.89 -13.42 -5.28
CA ILE A 389 -2.92 -12.60 -4.08
C ILE A 389 -3.56 -13.41 -2.95
N ILE A 390 -2.89 -13.50 -1.79
CA ILE A 390 -3.28 -14.40 -0.71
C ILE A 390 -3.84 -13.70 0.53
N ASN A 391 -3.60 -12.39 0.72
CA ASN A 391 -3.99 -11.70 1.95
C ASN A 391 -5.08 -10.65 1.78
N THR A 392 -5.45 -10.29 0.55
CA THR A 392 -6.39 -9.20 0.30
C THR A 392 -6.98 -9.29 -1.11
N THR A 393 -7.91 -8.39 -1.44
CA THR A 393 -8.37 -8.15 -2.81
C THR A 393 -7.80 -6.84 -3.33
N LEU A 394 -7.56 -6.74 -4.63
CA LEU A 394 -7.11 -5.50 -5.24
C LEU A 394 -8.18 -4.41 -5.15
N ARG A 395 -7.76 -3.18 -4.86
CA ARG A 395 -8.60 -1.97 -4.90
C ARG A 395 -8.90 -1.53 -6.33
N PHE A 396 -7.95 -1.81 -7.24
CA PHE A 396 -8.06 -1.53 -8.68
C PHE A 396 -7.56 -2.74 -9.47
N PRO A 397 -8.08 -3.02 -10.67
CA PRO A 397 -7.53 -4.08 -11.51
C PRO A 397 -6.03 -3.94 -11.78
N GLU A 398 -5.54 -2.68 -11.90
CA GLU A 398 -4.14 -2.34 -12.17
C GLU A 398 -3.41 -1.83 -10.91
N GLU A 399 -3.79 -2.26 -9.70
CA GLU A 399 -3.26 -1.71 -8.44
C GLU A 399 -1.73 -1.82 -8.37
N LEU A 400 -1.15 -2.91 -8.88
CA LEU A 400 0.30 -3.11 -8.87
C LEU A 400 1.03 -2.08 -9.77
N ALA A 401 0.46 -1.78 -10.94
CA ALA A 401 1.02 -0.76 -11.83
C ALA A 401 0.83 0.65 -11.26
N ARG A 402 -0.32 0.94 -10.65
CA ARG A 402 -0.59 2.23 -9.98
C ARG A 402 0.35 2.49 -8.82
N HIS A 403 0.67 1.45 -8.06
CA HIS A 403 1.66 1.58 -6.98
C HIS A 403 3.06 1.92 -7.52
N LYS A 404 3.49 1.29 -8.62
CA LYS A 404 4.77 1.65 -9.25
C LYS A 404 4.79 3.07 -9.83
N ILE A 405 3.64 3.59 -10.24
CA ILE A 405 3.49 5.01 -10.60
C ILE A 405 3.67 5.90 -9.38
N LEU A 406 3.10 5.52 -8.23
CA LEU A 406 3.31 6.22 -6.95
C LEU A 406 4.79 6.31 -6.61
N ASP A 407 5.53 5.19 -6.68
CA ASP A 407 6.97 5.13 -6.44
C ASP A 407 7.74 6.09 -7.37
N ILE A 408 7.45 6.09 -8.68
CA ILE A 408 8.09 6.99 -9.65
C ILE A 408 7.81 8.46 -9.29
N ILE A 409 6.57 8.82 -8.97
CA ILE A 409 6.21 10.19 -8.60
C ILE A 409 7.02 10.67 -7.40
N GLY A 410 7.21 9.81 -6.40
CA GLY A 410 7.98 10.12 -5.20
C GLY A 410 9.47 10.22 -5.45
N ASP A 411 10.04 9.23 -6.15
CA ASP A 411 11.47 9.18 -6.48
C ASP A 411 11.90 10.38 -7.33
N PHE A 412 11.07 10.77 -8.29
CA PHE A 412 11.34 11.90 -9.17
C PHE A 412 11.27 13.25 -8.43
N TYR A 413 10.53 13.34 -7.34
CA TYR A 413 10.51 14.57 -6.54
C TYR A 413 11.82 14.83 -5.77
N LEU A 414 12.75 13.89 -5.75
CA LEU A 414 14.13 14.12 -5.29
C LEU A 414 14.92 15.08 -6.20
N LEU A 415 14.42 15.44 -7.37
CA LEU A 415 14.91 16.61 -8.14
C LEU A 415 14.59 17.92 -7.43
N GLY A 416 13.61 17.93 -6.50
CA GLY A 416 13.19 19.04 -5.67
C GLY A 416 12.47 20.15 -6.42
N ARG A 417 11.96 19.84 -7.61
CA ARG A 417 11.16 20.72 -8.46
C ARG A 417 10.15 19.89 -9.22
N PRO A 418 8.96 20.43 -9.55
CA PRO A 418 8.02 19.78 -10.45
C PRO A 418 8.65 19.53 -11.83
N ILE A 419 8.09 18.56 -12.55
CA ILE A 419 8.60 18.13 -13.87
C ILE A 419 7.45 18.24 -14.88
N ARG A 420 7.77 18.71 -16.09
CA ARG A 420 6.93 18.58 -17.29
C ARG A 420 7.54 17.57 -18.22
N GLY A 421 6.89 16.42 -18.38
CA GLY A 421 7.40 15.31 -19.17
C GLY A 421 6.56 14.06 -19.00
N LYS A 422 6.70 13.10 -19.91
CA LYS A 422 6.03 11.80 -19.84
C LYS A 422 7.05 10.71 -19.55
N VAL A 423 6.88 10.05 -18.40
CA VAL A 423 7.65 8.86 -18.03
C VAL A 423 6.90 7.61 -18.52
N THR A 424 7.59 6.74 -19.25
CA THR A 424 7.13 5.40 -19.60
C THR A 424 8.11 4.38 -19.05
N ALA A 425 7.63 3.48 -18.19
CA ALA A 425 8.47 2.50 -17.52
C ALA A 425 7.87 1.09 -17.57
N GLN A 426 8.74 0.08 -17.66
CA GLN A 426 8.37 -1.32 -17.68
C GLN A 426 9.35 -2.13 -16.85
N LYS A 427 8.84 -2.94 -15.91
CA LYS A 427 9.62 -3.84 -15.02
C LYS A 427 10.70 -3.15 -14.20
N THR A 428 10.63 -1.84 -13.98
CA THR A 428 11.62 -1.06 -13.24
C THR A 428 11.26 -0.95 -11.77
N GLY A 429 12.21 -0.45 -10.98
CA GLY A 429 12.05 -0.15 -9.56
C GLY A 429 12.87 1.09 -9.18
N HIS A 430 13.08 1.30 -7.89
CA HIS A 430 13.79 2.47 -7.35
C HIS A 430 15.19 2.67 -7.94
N PHE A 431 15.88 1.58 -8.30
CA PHE A 431 17.22 1.65 -8.88
C PHE A 431 17.21 2.32 -10.26
N GLU A 432 16.29 1.94 -11.16
CA GLU A 432 16.16 2.57 -12.47
C GLU A 432 15.57 3.97 -12.36
N ASN A 433 14.63 4.19 -11.45
CA ASN A 433 14.09 5.52 -11.15
C ASN A 433 15.22 6.47 -10.75
N ALA A 434 16.08 6.05 -9.82
CA ALA A 434 17.23 6.82 -9.36
C ALA A 434 18.23 7.17 -10.49
N LYS A 435 18.50 6.20 -11.38
CA LYS A 435 19.34 6.44 -12.57
C LYS A 435 18.73 7.50 -13.49
N MET A 436 17.43 7.42 -13.75
CA MET A 436 16.72 8.38 -14.60
C MET A 436 16.71 9.78 -13.95
N VAL A 437 16.46 9.87 -12.65
CA VAL A 437 16.51 11.14 -11.89
C VAL A 437 17.89 11.78 -11.98
N ASN A 438 18.97 11.00 -11.81
CA ASN A 438 20.33 11.50 -11.99
C ASN A 438 20.60 11.97 -13.44
N LEU A 439 20.14 11.22 -14.44
CA LEU A 439 20.30 11.58 -15.84
C LEU A 439 19.56 12.88 -16.18
N ILE A 440 18.34 13.06 -15.69
CA ILE A 440 17.57 14.31 -15.83
C ILE A 440 18.33 15.48 -15.18
N LYS A 441 18.83 15.29 -13.94
CA LYS A 441 19.61 16.31 -13.24
C LYS A 441 20.85 16.70 -14.05
N GLU A 442 21.58 15.71 -14.56
CA GLU A 442 22.79 15.94 -15.35
C GLU A 442 22.51 16.66 -16.65
N THR A 443 21.37 16.38 -17.28
CA THR A 443 21.02 16.93 -18.60
C THR A 443 20.42 18.33 -18.48
N PHE A 444 19.52 18.57 -17.53
CA PHE A 444 18.71 19.78 -17.49
C PHE A 444 19.03 20.75 -16.34
N LEU A 445 19.71 20.29 -15.26
CA LEU A 445 19.97 21.11 -14.07
C LEU A 445 21.45 21.49 -13.84
N LYS A 446 22.39 20.96 -14.60
CA LYS A 446 23.83 21.27 -14.44
C LYS A 446 24.28 22.62 -15.05
N LYS A 447 23.37 23.50 -15.44
CA LYS A 447 23.70 24.83 -15.99
C LYS A 447 23.19 25.95 -15.09
N SER A 448 23.61 25.95 -13.81
CA SER A 448 23.48 27.16 -12.98
C SER A 448 24.61 27.24 -11.96
#